data_23ae377e0490f64268e6c2a5421585b7
#
_entry.id   23ae377e0490f64268e6c2a5421585b7
#
_cell.length_a   1.000
_cell.length_b   1.000
_cell.length_c   1.000
_cell.angle_alpha   90.00
_cell.angle_beta   90.00
_cell.angle_gamma   90.00
#
_symmetry.space_group_name_H-M   'P 1'
#
loop_
_entity.id
_entity.type
_entity.pdbx_description
1 polymer ?
#
loop_
_entity_poly.entity_id
_entity_poly.type
_entity_poly.pdbx_seq_one_letter_code
_entity_poly.pdbx_strand_id
1 'polypeptide(L)'
;LILFVQAFHAPLGAILPATGAYIDAPFAQGFQDGYQTMDLLASIAIGALVANAVRMRGITDSRAVGAACLVSGLITVMLMAAVYGSLAYIGATSTSILGQAENGGQILSAAVGIFFGSAGNLLLAVIIGLACLTTCCGITSSAAMFFNKLLKGRVSYERLLLFSIMFSFAASNVGLTQIIALAIPFLVTIYPLIIVFVILSLFDRFIGWRKSIYQGAMTLTLVFSLIDGLHA
;
A
#
# COMPACT_ATOMS: atom_id res chain seq x y z
N LEU A 1 -9.25 -14.72 4.17
CA LEU A 1 -10.67 -15.07 3.95
C LEU A 1 -11.18 -16.09 4.99
N ILE A 2 -10.48 -17.21 5.24
CA ILE A 2 -10.90 -18.21 6.26
C ILE A 2 -11.04 -17.56 7.64
N LEU A 3 -10.05 -16.77 8.05
CA LEU A 3 -10.10 -16.03 9.31
C LEU A 3 -11.30 -15.05 9.35
N PHE A 4 -11.60 -14.38 8.24
CA PHE A 4 -12.75 -13.48 8.17
C PHE A 4 -14.07 -14.22 8.30
N VAL A 5 -14.22 -15.34 7.59
CA VAL A 5 -15.45 -16.19 7.70
C VAL A 5 -15.64 -16.64 9.15
N GLN A 6 -14.56 -17.08 9.81
CA GLN A 6 -14.62 -17.48 11.22
C GLN A 6 -14.97 -16.30 12.13
N ALA A 7 -14.34 -15.14 11.94
CA ALA A 7 -14.61 -13.93 12.73
C ALA A 7 -16.04 -13.39 12.49
N PHE A 8 -16.60 -13.60 11.30
CA PHE A 8 -17.97 -13.19 10.98
C PHE A 8 -19.01 -14.09 11.66
N HIS A 9 -18.76 -15.41 11.72
CA HIS A 9 -19.64 -16.35 12.42
C HIS A 9 -19.52 -16.31 13.94
N ALA A 10 -18.31 -16.06 14.44
CA ALA A 10 -18.02 -15.94 15.87
C ALA A 10 -17.12 -14.72 16.10
N PRO A 11 -17.69 -13.51 16.16
CA PRO A 11 -16.90 -12.31 16.37
C PRO A 11 -16.11 -12.39 17.67
N LEU A 12 -14.87 -11.91 17.66
CA LEU A 12 -13.99 -11.92 18.84
C LEU A 12 -14.60 -11.17 20.00
N GLY A 13 -15.25 -10.05 19.76
CA GLY A 13 -15.90 -9.23 20.76
C GLY A 13 -16.84 -8.19 20.18
N ALA A 14 -17.34 -7.30 21.02
CA ALA A 14 -18.23 -6.21 20.61
C ALA A 14 -17.45 -5.09 19.88
N ILE A 15 -18.06 -4.52 18.85
CA ILE A 15 -17.55 -3.33 18.21
C ILE A 15 -17.75 -2.16 19.17
N LEU A 16 -16.66 -1.51 19.56
CA LEU A 16 -16.67 -0.36 20.44
C LEU A 16 -17.05 0.93 19.65
N PRO A 17 -17.58 1.96 20.35
CA PRO A 17 -17.81 3.26 19.73
C PRO A 17 -16.54 3.84 19.11
N ALA A 18 -16.72 4.67 18.07
CA ALA A 18 -15.61 5.38 17.45
C ALA A 18 -14.90 6.29 18.45
N THR A 19 -13.57 6.41 18.32
CA THR A 19 -12.73 7.23 19.20
C THR A 19 -11.86 8.18 18.37
N GLY A 20 -11.34 9.24 18.99
CA GLY A 20 -10.45 10.19 18.34
C GLY A 20 -11.10 10.88 17.13
N ALA A 21 -10.31 11.07 16.08
CA ALA A 21 -10.76 11.76 14.85
C ALA A 21 -11.87 11.00 14.09
N TYR A 22 -12.09 9.73 14.37
CA TYR A 22 -13.20 8.96 13.80
C TYR A 22 -14.58 9.36 14.32
N ILE A 23 -14.68 10.11 15.43
CA ILE A 23 -15.96 10.62 15.95
C ILE A 23 -16.53 11.66 15.01
N ASP A 24 -15.70 12.63 14.60
CA ASP A 24 -16.14 13.80 13.84
C ASP A 24 -16.12 13.58 12.33
N ALA A 25 -15.11 12.88 11.82
CA ALA A 25 -14.88 12.71 10.39
C ALA A 25 -14.42 11.29 10.01
N PRO A 26 -15.26 10.25 10.21
CA PRO A 26 -14.85 8.86 10.04
C PRO A 26 -14.38 8.53 8.63
N PHE A 27 -15.03 9.09 7.60
CA PHE A 27 -14.65 8.86 6.22
C PHE A 27 -13.30 9.52 5.87
N ALA A 28 -13.11 10.78 6.25
CA ALA A 28 -11.89 11.52 5.97
C ALA A 28 -10.69 10.88 6.69
N GLN A 29 -10.87 10.48 7.96
CA GLN A 29 -9.85 9.79 8.73
C GLN A 29 -9.50 8.44 8.11
N GLY A 30 -10.49 7.61 7.77
CA GLY A 30 -10.25 6.32 7.13
C GLY A 30 -9.58 6.45 5.75
N PHE A 31 -9.88 7.53 5.01
CA PHE A 31 -9.22 7.84 3.74
C PHE A 31 -7.74 8.19 3.95
N GLN A 32 -7.42 8.98 4.96
CA GLN A 32 -6.03 9.31 5.32
C GLN A 32 -5.27 8.09 5.83
N ASP A 33 -5.88 7.28 6.69
CA ASP A 33 -5.26 6.04 7.19
C ASP A 33 -5.00 5.03 6.05
N GLY A 34 -5.83 5.09 4.99
CA GLY A 34 -5.58 4.35 3.75
C GLY A 34 -4.22 4.67 3.10
N TYR A 35 -3.62 5.83 3.35
CA TYR A 35 -2.27 6.16 2.85
C TYR A 35 -1.21 5.22 3.44
N GLN A 36 -1.40 4.75 4.66
CA GLN A 36 -0.45 3.86 5.33
C GLN A 36 -0.36 2.48 4.68
N THR A 37 -1.31 2.09 3.84
CA THR A 37 -1.27 0.82 3.10
C THR A 37 -0.18 0.79 2.03
N MET A 38 0.30 1.96 1.57
CA MET A 38 1.33 2.13 0.55
C MET A 38 1.01 1.54 -0.82
N ASP A 39 -0.22 1.10 -1.06
CA ASP A 39 -0.63 0.41 -2.30
C ASP A 39 -0.54 1.31 -3.53
N LEU A 40 -0.86 2.60 -3.38
CA LEU A 40 -0.80 3.56 -4.48
C LEU A 40 0.64 3.73 -4.98
N LEU A 41 1.61 3.86 -4.07
CA LEU A 41 3.03 3.93 -4.40
C LEU A 41 3.51 2.65 -5.07
N ALA A 42 3.13 1.51 -4.51
CA ALA A 42 3.45 0.19 -5.06
C ALA A 42 2.84 0.00 -6.46
N SER A 43 1.61 0.46 -6.69
CA SER A 43 0.92 0.32 -7.98
C SER A 43 1.62 1.09 -9.10
N ILE A 44 2.19 2.27 -8.82
CA ILE A 44 2.98 3.02 -9.81
C ILE A 44 4.27 2.28 -10.16
N ALA A 45 4.97 1.75 -9.15
CA ALA A 45 6.20 1.01 -9.36
C ALA A 45 5.97 -0.29 -10.14
N ILE A 46 4.92 -1.04 -9.78
CA ILE A 46 4.62 -2.35 -10.36
C ILE A 46 3.81 -2.23 -11.65
N GLY A 47 3.03 -1.17 -11.84
CA GLY A 47 2.18 -0.98 -13.02
C GLY A 47 2.94 -1.05 -14.34
N ALA A 48 4.14 -0.50 -14.40
CA ALA A 48 5.03 -0.62 -15.57
C ALA A 48 5.46 -2.07 -15.82
N LEU A 49 5.70 -2.86 -14.78
CA LEU A 49 6.03 -4.28 -14.90
C LEU A 49 4.84 -5.08 -15.45
N VAL A 50 3.64 -4.80 -14.97
CA VAL A 50 2.41 -5.46 -15.46
C VAL A 50 2.20 -5.15 -16.94
N ALA A 51 2.32 -3.88 -17.35
CA ALA A 51 2.21 -3.50 -18.76
C ALA A 51 3.25 -4.19 -19.64
N ASN A 52 4.48 -4.31 -19.16
CA ASN A 52 5.54 -5.05 -19.87
C ASN A 52 5.23 -6.55 -19.94
N ALA A 53 4.73 -7.16 -18.86
CA ALA A 53 4.36 -8.57 -18.84
C ALA A 53 3.23 -8.90 -19.84
N VAL A 54 2.26 -8.00 -19.99
CA VAL A 54 1.20 -8.12 -21.01
C VAL A 54 1.78 -8.07 -22.42
N ARG A 55 2.71 -7.14 -22.67
CA ARG A 55 3.40 -7.03 -23.97
C ARG A 55 4.23 -8.26 -24.31
N MET A 56 4.92 -8.83 -23.33
CA MET A 56 5.71 -10.06 -23.51
C MET A 56 4.85 -11.27 -23.88
N ARG A 57 3.54 -11.25 -23.56
CA ARG A 57 2.57 -12.27 -24.00
C ARG A 57 2.07 -12.06 -25.44
N GLY A 58 2.67 -11.14 -26.21
CA GLY A 58 2.33 -10.88 -27.60
C GLY A 58 1.26 -9.83 -27.84
N ILE A 59 0.75 -9.18 -26.78
CA ILE A 59 -0.23 -8.08 -26.91
C ILE A 59 0.55 -6.79 -27.11
N THR A 60 0.66 -6.32 -28.36
CA THR A 60 1.46 -5.14 -28.72
C THR A 60 0.60 -3.88 -28.92
N ASP A 61 -0.67 -4.05 -29.23
CA ASP A 61 -1.59 -2.92 -29.40
C ASP A 61 -1.79 -2.15 -28.07
N SER A 62 -1.57 -0.85 -28.10
CA SER A 62 -1.62 0.00 -26.90
C SER A 62 -2.99 0.05 -26.23
N ARG A 63 -4.08 -0.08 -27.03
CA ARG A 63 -5.44 -0.12 -26.47
C ARG A 63 -5.72 -1.46 -25.78
N ALA A 64 -5.27 -2.56 -26.39
CA ALA A 64 -5.42 -3.90 -25.80
C ALA A 64 -4.57 -4.05 -24.52
N VAL A 65 -3.34 -3.51 -24.48
CA VAL A 65 -2.53 -3.45 -23.26
C VAL A 65 -3.23 -2.63 -22.19
N GLY A 66 -3.75 -1.45 -22.53
CA GLY A 66 -4.49 -0.60 -21.58
C GLY A 66 -5.73 -1.30 -21.03
N ALA A 67 -6.53 -1.95 -21.87
CA ALA A 67 -7.70 -2.71 -21.44
C ALA A 67 -7.33 -3.88 -20.52
N ALA A 68 -6.28 -4.63 -20.83
CA ALA A 68 -5.80 -5.73 -20.00
C ALA A 68 -5.33 -5.23 -18.62
N CYS A 69 -4.60 -4.11 -18.58
CA CYS A 69 -4.19 -3.48 -17.33
C CYS A 69 -5.39 -2.99 -16.51
N LEU A 70 -6.41 -2.42 -17.15
CA LEU A 70 -7.63 -1.94 -16.51
C LEU A 70 -8.43 -3.09 -15.88
N VAL A 71 -8.64 -4.16 -16.61
CA VAL A 71 -9.35 -5.35 -16.11
C VAL A 71 -8.58 -5.98 -14.95
N SER A 72 -7.27 -6.15 -15.09
CA SER A 72 -6.43 -6.66 -14.00
C SER A 72 -6.50 -5.75 -12.77
N GLY A 73 -6.47 -4.44 -12.96
CA GLY A 73 -6.60 -3.45 -11.89
C GLY A 73 -7.94 -3.54 -11.17
N LEU A 74 -9.06 -3.66 -11.90
CA LEU A 74 -10.39 -3.81 -11.30
C LEU A 74 -10.51 -5.08 -10.46
N ILE A 75 -10.00 -6.21 -10.97
CA ILE A 75 -9.97 -7.47 -10.20
C ILE A 75 -9.14 -7.28 -8.93
N THR A 76 -7.96 -6.65 -9.03
CA THR A 76 -7.10 -6.36 -7.89
C THR A 76 -7.82 -5.51 -6.85
N VAL A 77 -8.49 -4.41 -7.25
CA VAL A 77 -9.23 -3.53 -6.35
C VAL A 77 -10.33 -4.30 -5.60
N MET A 78 -11.09 -5.17 -6.29
CA MET A 78 -12.13 -5.98 -5.65
C MET A 78 -11.54 -6.95 -4.61
N LEU A 79 -10.44 -7.63 -4.96
CA LEU A 79 -9.76 -8.54 -4.04
C LEU A 79 -9.17 -7.80 -2.83
N MET A 80 -8.54 -6.66 -3.07
CA MET A 80 -7.98 -5.82 -1.99
C MET A 80 -9.08 -5.27 -1.08
N ALA A 81 -10.20 -4.80 -1.64
CA ALA A 81 -11.34 -4.35 -0.85
C ALA A 81 -11.89 -5.46 0.05
N ALA A 82 -11.97 -6.70 -0.45
CA ALA A 82 -12.38 -7.85 0.34
C ALA A 82 -11.38 -8.15 1.48
N VAL A 83 -10.07 -8.06 1.21
CA VAL A 83 -9.03 -8.31 2.21
C VAL A 83 -9.04 -7.20 3.27
N TYR A 84 -8.99 -5.93 2.87
CA TYR A 84 -8.97 -4.81 3.82
C TYR A 84 -10.26 -4.69 4.62
N GLY A 85 -11.43 -4.93 4.00
CA GLY A 85 -12.69 -4.98 4.72
C GLY A 85 -12.71 -6.11 5.76
N SER A 86 -12.12 -7.25 5.44
CA SER A 86 -11.97 -8.37 6.37
C SER A 86 -11.06 -8.01 7.55
N LEU A 87 -9.92 -7.38 7.28
CA LEU A 87 -8.97 -6.95 8.32
C LEU A 87 -9.57 -5.85 9.21
N ALA A 88 -10.27 -4.89 8.63
CA ALA A 88 -10.97 -3.83 9.37
C ALA A 88 -12.03 -4.40 10.31
N TYR A 89 -12.81 -5.38 9.85
CA TYR A 89 -13.80 -6.07 10.69
C TYR A 89 -13.14 -6.84 11.85
N ILE A 90 -12.06 -7.57 11.58
CA ILE A 90 -11.30 -8.27 12.62
C ILE A 90 -10.73 -7.27 13.62
N GLY A 91 -10.15 -6.17 13.15
CA GLY A 91 -9.64 -5.10 14.00
C GLY A 91 -10.73 -4.51 14.90
N ALA A 92 -11.88 -4.16 14.32
CA ALA A 92 -13.00 -3.57 15.08
C ALA A 92 -13.56 -4.51 16.16
N THR A 93 -13.66 -5.81 15.88
CA THR A 93 -14.18 -6.80 16.83
C THR A 93 -13.15 -7.26 17.85
N SER A 94 -11.86 -7.08 17.61
CA SER A 94 -10.80 -7.49 18.52
C SER A 94 -10.48 -6.47 19.61
N THR A 95 -10.81 -5.19 19.40
CA THR A 95 -10.44 -4.08 20.29
C THR A 95 -10.99 -4.26 21.71
N SER A 96 -12.19 -4.82 21.87
CA SER A 96 -12.80 -5.05 23.19
C SER A 96 -12.07 -6.12 24.03
N ILE A 97 -11.31 -7.02 23.40
CA ILE A 97 -10.60 -8.11 24.08
C ILE A 97 -9.10 -7.80 24.19
N LEU A 98 -8.50 -7.29 23.11
CA LEU A 98 -7.05 -7.04 23.03
C LEU A 98 -6.63 -5.67 23.53
N GLY A 99 -7.58 -4.74 23.69
CA GLY A 99 -7.27 -3.33 23.98
C GLY A 99 -6.58 -2.65 22.78
N GLN A 100 -5.75 -1.66 23.10
CA GLN A 100 -4.97 -0.96 22.07
C GLN A 100 -3.70 -1.76 21.74
N ALA A 101 -3.59 -2.21 20.51
CA ALA A 101 -2.39 -2.85 19.99
C ALA A 101 -1.47 -1.80 19.33
N GLU A 102 -0.17 -2.01 19.40
CA GLU A 102 0.82 -1.11 18.81
C GLU A 102 0.82 -1.11 17.27
N ASN A 103 0.43 -2.24 16.68
CA ASN A 103 0.37 -2.39 15.23
C ASN A 103 -0.58 -3.53 14.81
N GLY A 104 -0.98 -3.53 13.53
CA GLY A 104 -1.89 -4.52 12.98
C GLY A 104 -1.38 -5.97 13.01
N GLY A 105 -0.06 -6.17 13.05
CA GLY A 105 0.53 -7.50 13.16
C GLY A 105 0.21 -8.19 14.49
N GLN A 106 0.20 -7.42 15.59
CA GLN A 106 -0.19 -7.93 16.91
C GLN A 106 -1.66 -8.32 16.93
N ILE A 107 -2.55 -7.50 16.36
CA ILE A 107 -3.99 -7.80 16.27
C ILE A 107 -4.21 -9.09 15.49
N LEU A 108 -3.59 -9.22 14.33
CA LEU A 108 -3.77 -10.37 13.46
C LEU A 108 -3.24 -11.67 14.09
N SER A 109 -2.07 -11.61 14.73
CA SER A 109 -1.47 -12.76 15.43
C SER A 109 -2.32 -13.19 16.62
N ALA A 110 -2.83 -12.24 17.41
CA ALA A 110 -3.71 -12.54 18.53
C ALA A 110 -5.05 -13.13 18.07
N ALA A 111 -5.68 -12.56 17.04
CA ALA A 111 -6.91 -13.08 16.48
C ALA A 111 -6.76 -14.53 15.95
N VAL A 112 -5.67 -14.78 15.20
CA VAL A 112 -5.38 -16.14 14.70
C VAL A 112 -5.07 -17.08 15.85
N GLY A 113 -4.36 -16.65 16.88
CA GLY A 113 -4.08 -17.42 18.08
C GLY A 113 -5.35 -17.84 18.83
N ILE A 114 -6.33 -16.94 18.92
CA ILE A 114 -7.62 -17.24 19.58
C ILE A 114 -8.44 -18.26 18.77
N PHE A 115 -8.51 -18.12 17.44
CA PHE A 115 -9.33 -19.01 16.60
C PHE A 115 -8.67 -20.35 16.28
N PHE A 116 -7.37 -20.37 16.09
CA PHE A 116 -6.66 -21.54 15.52
C PHE A 116 -5.47 -22.01 16.37
N GLY A 117 -5.22 -21.37 17.51
CA GLY A 117 -4.12 -21.72 18.41
C GLY A 117 -2.73 -21.54 17.80
N SER A 118 -1.75 -22.27 18.35
CA SER A 118 -0.34 -22.18 17.94
C SER A 118 -0.09 -22.62 16.49
N ALA A 119 -0.82 -23.62 16.02
CA ALA A 119 -0.73 -24.08 14.63
C ALA A 119 -1.18 -23.01 13.65
N GLY A 120 -2.24 -22.24 14.00
CA GLY A 120 -2.70 -21.09 13.21
C GLY A 120 -1.64 -20.01 13.14
N ASN A 121 -0.99 -19.66 14.24
CA ASN A 121 0.08 -18.66 14.27
C ASN A 121 1.30 -19.10 13.45
N LEU A 122 1.66 -20.37 13.46
CA LEU A 122 2.74 -20.89 12.61
C LEU A 122 2.37 -20.73 11.12
N LEU A 123 1.15 -21.12 10.74
CA LEU A 123 0.67 -20.95 9.37
C LEU A 123 0.64 -19.48 8.95
N LEU A 124 0.16 -18.60 9.84
CA LEU A 124 0.17 -17.14 9.62
C LEU A 124 1.57 -16.61 9.36
N ALA A 125 2.55 -17.03 10.17
CA ALA A 125 3.95 -16.63 10.03
C ALA A 125 4.52 -17.04 8.66
N VAL A 126 4.23 -18.26 8.20
CA VAL A 126 4.64 -18.75 6.88
C VAL A 126 3.97 -17.91 5.75
N ILE A 127 2.66 -17.67 5.87
CA ILE A 127 1.92 -16.88 4.86
C ILE A 127 2.47 -15.46 4.77
N ILE A 128 2.65 -14.78 5.90
CA ILE A 128 3.20 -13.42 5.96
C ILE A 128 4.64 -13.41 5.41
N GLY A 129 5.47 -14.37 5.82
CA GLY A 129 6.84 -14.47 5.35
C GLY A 129 6.94 -14.63 3.83
N LEU A 130 6.12 -15.49 3.23
CA LEU A 130 6.07 -15.66 1.78
C LEU A 130 5.52 -14.41 1.05
N ALA A 131 4.48 -13.79 1.60
CA ALA A 131 3.91 -12.57 1.05
C ALA A 131 4.93 -11.41 1.09
N CYS A 132 5.60 -11.22 2.22
CA CYS A 132 6.67 -10.22 2.35
C CYS A 132 7.83 -10.50 1.37
N LEU A 133 8.26 -11.75 1.24
CA LEU A 133 9.34 -12.13 0.33
C LEU A 133 9.00 -11.77 -1.12
N THR A 134 7.80 -12.13 -1.59
CA THR A 134 7.38 -11.82 -2.97
C THR A 134 7.26 -10.32 -3.21
N THR A 135 6.73 -9.58 -2.24
CA THR A 135 6.62 -8.10 -2.31
C THR A 135 8.01 -7.45 -2.32
N CYS A 136 8.91 -7.87 -1.44
CA CYS A 136 10.28 -7.36 -1.41
C CYS A 136 11.01 -7.60 -2.73
N CYS A 137 10.90 -8.80 -3.31
CA CYS A 137 11.48 -9.09 -4.62
C CYS A 137 10.93 -8.17 -5.72
N GLY A 138 9.61 -7.93 -5.74
CA GLY A 138 8.96 -7.06 -6.71
C GLY A 138 9.41 -5.60 -6.58
N ILE A 139 9.38 -5.04 -5.37
CA ILE A 139 9.71 -3.64 -5.12
C ILE A 139 11.20 -3.35 -5.33
N THR A 140 12.08 -4.19 -4.79
CA THR A 140 13.54 -3.99 -4.95
C THR A 140 13.99 -4.12 -6.40
N SER A 141 13.42 -5.07 -7.13
CA SER A 141 13.70 -5.23 -8.57
C SER A 141 13.20 -4.02 -9.38
N SER A 142 11.99 -3.53 -9.08
CA SER A 142 11.41 -2.35 -9.74
C SER A 142 12.24 -1.10 -9.46
N ALA A 143 12.63 -0.89 -8.21
CA ALA A 143 13.47 0.23 -7.81
C ALA A 143 14.85 0.18 -8.51
N ALA A 144 15.50 -0.98 -8.52
CA ALA A 144 16.78 -1.16 -9.19
C ALA A 144 16.70 -0.89 -10.69
N MET A 145 15.62 -1.34 -11.37
CA MET A 145 15.37 -1.04 -12.79
C MET A 145 15.13 0.44 -13.04
N PHE A 146 14.35 1.10 -12.18
CA PHE A 146 14.07 2.52 -12.29
C PHE A 146 15.33 3.37 -12.14
N PHE A 147 16.11 3.13 -11.08
CA PHE A 147 17.36 3.87 -10.84
C PHE A 147 18.43 3.57 -11.91
N ASN A 148 18.50 2.35 -12.42
CA ASN A 148 19.41 2.02 -13.52
C ASN A 148 19.09 2.85 -14.78
N LYS A 149 17.80 2.98 -15.14
CA LYS A 149 17.37 3.85 -16.24
C LYS A 149 17.64 5.33 -15.95
N LEU A 150 17.34 5.80 -14.74
CA LEU A 150 17.55 7.20 -14.33
C LEU A 150 19.03 7.58 -14.40
N LEU A 151 19.90 6.69 -13.97
CA LEU A 151 21.37 6.87 -14.01
C LEU A 151 21.97 6.53 -15.38
N LYS A 152 21.14 6.30 -16.40
CA LYS A 152 21.56 5.99 -17.77
C LYS A 152 22.56 4.82 -17.84
N GLY A 153 22.38 3.80 -17.00
CA GLY A 153 23.24 2.62 -16.96
C GLY A 153 24.63 2.82 -16.29
N ARG A 154 24.90 3.99 -15.71
CA ARG A 154 26.21 4.26 -15.03
C ARG A 154 26.44 3.34 -13.83
N VAL A 155 25.37 2.90 -13.16
CA VAL A 155 25.41 1.93 -12.09
C VAL A 155 24.67 0.68 -12.55
N SER A 156 25.29 -0.49 -12.42
CA SER A 156 24.66 -1.74 -12.85
C SER A 156 23.43 -2.07 -12.03
N TYR A 157 22.46 -2.76 -12.65
CA TYR A 157 21.24 -3.24 -11.99
C TYR A 157 21.54 -4.03 -10.70
N GLU A 158 22.54 -4.91 -10.76
CA GLU A 158 22.93 -5.77 -9.64
C GLU A 158 23.42 -4.98 -8.43
N ARG A 159 24.21 -3.92 -8.67
CA ARG A 159 24.70 -3.04 -7.57
C ARG A 159 23.56 -2.27 -6.92
N LEU A 160 22.63 -1.77 -7.71
CA LEU A 160 21.44 -1.07 -7.21
C LEU A 160 20.53 -2.01 -6.44
N LEU A 161 20.36 -3.24 -6.92
CA LEU A 161 19.59 -4.27 -6.24
C LEU A 161 20.23 -4.62 -4.90
N LEU A 162 21.54 -4.89 -4.90
CA LEU A 162 22.28 -5.19 -3.66
C LEU A 162 22.20 -4.04 -2.65
N PHE A 163 22.38 -2.80 -3.11
CA PHE A 163 22.24 -1.62 -2.25
C PHE A 163 20.83 -1.54 -1.64
N SER A 164 19.77 -1.74 -2.43
CA SER A 164 18.39 -1.73 -1.94
C SER A 164 18.14 -2.82 -0.89
N ILE A 165 18.66 -4.02 -1.10
CA ILE A 165 18.55 -5.14 -0.16
C ILE A 165 19.29 -4.81 1.14
N MET A 166 20.53 -4.35 1.07
CA MET A 166 21.33 -4.00 2.25
C MET A 166 20.69 -2.87 3.05
N PHE A 167 20.18 -1.84 2.36
CA PHE A 167 19.46 -0.75 3.00
C PHE A 167 18.20 -1.25 3.72
N SER A 168 17.39 -2.07 3.05
CA SER A 168 16.18 -2.65 3.63
C SER A 168 16.49 -3.56 4.82
N PHE A 169 17.56 -4.34 4.74
CA PHE A 169 18.03 -5.18 5.84
C PHE A 169 18.46 -4.34 7.05
N ALA A 170 19.22 -3.27 6.84
CA ALA A 170 19.59 -2.36 7.91
C ALA A 170 18.35 -1.69 8.55
N ALA A 171 17.43 -1.20 7.72
CA ALA A 171 16.18 -0.57 8.17
C ALA A 171 15.28 -1.55 8.96
N SER A 172 15.25 -2.83 8.60
CA SER A 172 14.41 -3.83 9.30
C SER A 172 14.77 -4.02 10.78
N ASN A 173 15.99 -3.66 11.18
CA ASN A 173 16.42 -3.75 12.59
C ASN A 173 15.82 -2.64 13.47
N VAL A 174 15.21 -1.61 12.89
CA VAL A 174 14.59 -0.51 13.66
C VAL A 174 13.25 -0.94 14.27
N GLY A 175 12.58 -1.90 13.68
CA GLY A 175 11.27 -2.41 14.13
C GLY A 175 10.10 -1.82 13.35
N LEU A 176 9.01 -2.59 13.29
CA LEU A 176 7.84 -2.27 12.45
C LEU A 176 7.16 -0.96 12.86
N THR A 177 6.92 -0.78 14.15
CA THR A 177 6.21 0.40 14.69
C THR A 177 6.97 1.69 14.38
N GLN A 178 8.30 1.68 14.55
CA GLN A 178 9.15 2.83 14.27
C GLN A 178 9.25 3.13 12.76
N ILE A 179 9.31 2.10 11.93
CA ILE A 179 9.32 2.26 10.47
C ILE A 179 8.01 2.90 10.01
N ILE A 180 6.87 2.45 10.53
CA ILE A 180 5.57 3.04 10.23
C ILE A 180 5.55 4.52 10.65
N ALA A 181 5.93 4.82 11.89
CA ALA A 181 5.96 6.19 12.40
C ALA A 181 6.86 7.11 11.57
N LEU A 182 8.00 6.62 11.12
CA LEU A 182 8.90 7.39 10.24
C LEU A 182 8.32 7.58 8.83
N ALA A 183 7.53 6.62 8.34
CA ALA A 183 6.96 6.67 7.00
C ALA A 183 5.77 7.64 6.90
N ILE A 184 4.98 7.84 7.96
CA ILE A 184 3.74 8.64 7.96
C ILE A 184 3.95 10.04 7.38
N PRO A 185 4.90 10.88 7.82
CA PRO A 185 5.09 12.24 7.28
C PRO A 185 5.37 12.23 5.77
N PHE A 186 6.16 11.25 5.30
CA PHE A 186 6.45 11.09 3.87
C PHE A 186 5.22 10.69 3.09
N LEU A 187 4.40 9.78 3.64
CA LEU A 187 3.19 9.32 2.98
C LEU A 187 2.17 10.46 2.88
N VAL A 188 1.90 11.17 3.97
CA VAL A 188 0.98 12.32 3.99
C VAL A 188 1.41 13.40 2.99
N THR A 189 2.71 13.58 2.80
CA THR A 189 3.24 14.54 1.80
C THR A 189 3.12 14.03 0.36
N ILE A 190 3.43 12.76 0.11
CA ILE A 190 3.54 12.23 -1.27
C ILE A 190 2.19 11.80 -1.84
N TYR A 191 1.28 11.25 -1.03
CA TYR A 191 0.01 10.71 -1.53
C TYR A 191 -0.89 11.73 -2.21
N PRO A 192 -1.13 12.95 -1.66
CA PRO A 192 -1.92 13.96 -2.34
C PRO A 192 -1.36 14.34 -3.71
N LEU A 193 -0.02 14.41 -3.83
CA LEU A 193 0.64 14.69 -5.11
C LEU A 193 0.34 13.61 -6.15
N ILE A 194 0.44 12.34 -5.75
CA ILE A 194 0.18 11.22 -6.64
C ILE A 194 -1.29 11.17 -7.04
N ILE A 195 -2.21 11.38 -6.10
CA ILE A 195 -3.64 11.40 -6.37
C ILE A 195 -3.97 12.50 -7.39
N VAL A 196 -3.49 13.72 -7.17
CA VAL A 196 -3.70 14.84 -8.10
C VAL A 196 -3.09 14.55 -9.46
N PHE A 197 -1.88 13.98 -9.51
CA PHE A 197 -1.24 13.58 -10.76
C PHE A 197 -2.06 12.53 -11.52
N VAL A 198 -2.57 11.51 -10.84
CA VAL A 198 -3.41 10.47 -11.45
C VAL A 198 -4.72 11.08 -11.97
N ILE A 199 -5.38 11.93 -11.18
CA ILE A 199 -6.61 12.61 -11.58
C ILE A 199 -6.35 13.46 -12.84
N LEU A 200 -5.32 14.29 -12.84
CA LEU A 200 -4.96 15.10 -14.01
C LEU A 200 -4.67 14.23 -15.24
N SER A 201 -4.00 13.11 -15.06
CA SER A 201 -3.70 12.17 -16.15
C SER A 201 -4.96 11.49 -16.71
N LEU A 202 -5.95 11.19 -15.88
CA LEU A 202 -7.24 10.63 -16.32
C LEU A 202 -8.04 11.67 -17.12
N PHE A 203 -7.97 12.93 -16.73
CA PHE A 203 -8.67 14.02 -17.40
C PHE A 203 -7.85 14.70 -18.51
N ASP A 204 -6.66 14.19 -18.83
CA ASP A 204 -5.77 14.75 -19.85
C ASP A 204 -6.44 14.92 -21.22
N ARG A 205 -7.33 14.01 -21.59
CA ARG A 205 -8.12 14.08 -22.82
C ARG A 205 -9.02 15.32 -22.89
N PHE A 206 -9.48 15.83 -21.74
CA PHE A 206 -10.37 17.00 -21.66
C PHE A 206 -9.60 18.30 -21.45
N ILE A 207 -8.52 18.24 -20.67
CA ILE A 207 -7.73 19.40 -20.26
C ILE A 207 -6.67 19.75 -21.33
N GLY A 208 -6.27 18.74 -22.14
CA GLY A 208 -5.11 18.80 -23.02
C GLY A 208 -3.83 18.93 -22.18
N TRP A 209 -2.73 18.36 -22.65
CA TRP A 209 -1.44 18.38 -21.93
C TRP A 209 -0.89 19.82 -21.81
N ARG A 210 -1.53 20.64 -20.97
CA ARG A 210 -1.09 22.00 -20.67
C ARG A 210 -0.12 21.96 -19.48
N LYS A 211 1.15 22.09 -19.79
CA LYS A 211 2.25 22.10 -18.80
C LYS A 211 1.96 23.03 -17.61
N SER A 212 1.38 24.20 -17.86
CA SER A 212 1.06 25.19 -16.82
C SER A 212 0.01 24.68 -15.82
N ILE A 213 -0.99 23.92 -16.28
CA ILE A 213 -2.03 23.37 -15.40
C ILE A 213 -1.43 22.29 -14.48
N TYR A 214 -0.63 21.39 -15.07
CA TYR A 214 0.06 20.36 -14.29
C TYR A 214 1.02 20.97 -13.26
N GLN A 215 1.83 21.93 -13.68
CA GLN A 215 2.75 22.61 -12.77
C GLN A 215 2.02 23.38 -11.67
N GLY A 216 0.97 24.13 -12.01
CA GLY A 216 0.18 24.88 -11.04
C GLY A 216 -0.50 23.99 -10.02
N ALA A 217 -1.18 22.92 -10.46
CA ALA A 217 -1.84 21.98 -9.58
C ALA A 217 -0.85 21.24 -8.69
N MET A 218 0.27 20.74 -9.25
CA MET A 218 1.28 20.02 -8.50
C MET A 218 2.01 20.89 -7.47
N THR A 219 2.33 22.15 -7.82
CA THR A 219 2.96 23.09 -6.86
C THR A 219 2.03 23.48 -5.73
N LEU A 220 0.75 23.74 -6.04
CA LEU A 220 -0.25 24.05 -5.02
C LEU A 220 -0.43 22.86 -4.06
N THR A 221 -0.62 21.67 -4.62
CA THR A 221 -0.74 20.44 -3.81
C THR A 221 0.51 20.20 -2.96
N LEU A 222 1.71 20.43 -3.52
CA LEU A 222 2.97 20.27 -2.77
C LEU A 222 3.03 21.19 -1.54
N VAL A 223 2.61 22.44 -1.68
CA VAL A 223 2.62 23.40 -0.57
C VAL A 223 1.70 22.93 0.56
N PHE A 224 0.47 22.51 0.24
CA PHE A 224 -0.48 22.03 1.25
C PHE A 224 -0.02 20.71 1.87
N SER A 225 0.41 19.75 1.07
CA SER A 225 0.84 18.44 1.58
C SER A 225 2.15 18.51 2.40
N LEU A 226 3.03 19.47 2.13
CA LEU A 226 4.20 19.72 3.00
C LEU A 226 3.79 20.24 4.37
N ILE A 227 2.79 21.13 4.43
CA ILE A 227 2.28 21.64 5.70
C ILE A 227 1.66 20.49 6.50
N ASP A 228 0.83 19.68 5.87
CA ASP A 228 0.21 18.52 6.52
C ASP A 228 1.25 17.49 6.97
N GLY A 229 2.24 17.19 6.15
CA GLY A 229 3.32 16.25 6.48
C GLY A 229 4.26 16.73 7.60
N LEU A 230 4.37 18.04 7.83
CA LEU A 230 5.12 18.59 8.96
C LEU A 230 4.34 18.55 10.28
N HIS A 231 3.02 18.41 10.21
CA HIS A 231 2.13 18.30 11.36
C HIS A 231 1.74 16.85 11.70
N ALA A 232 2.07 15.89 10.82
CA ALA A 232 1.80 14.47 10.98
C ALA A 232 2.91 13.77 11.77
#